data_f2edc9700637bd19dfd280e005a18782
#
_entry.id   f2edc9700637bd19dfd280e005a18782
#
_cell.length_a   1.000
_cell.length_b   1.000
_cell.length_c   1.000
_cell.angle_alpha   90.00
_cell.angle_beta   90.00
_cell.angle_gamma   90.00
#
_symmetry.space_group_name_H-M   'P 1'
#
loop_
_entity.id
_entity.type
_entity.pdbx_description
1 polymer ?
#
loop_
_entity_poly.entity_id
_entity_poly.type
_entity_poly.pdbx_seq_one_letter_code
_entity_poly.pdbx_strand_id
1 'polypeptide(L)'
;MSADHLLNALKLHMASMDAQVGRARMSVVQSYDPNSGTAKVLIQPEGVLTSWLPVLSQSVGAGWGVHTPLAGGEQVLVLPMEGDADNGVIVGRAWSDQMQPPQNPFGGTLGAAQILLLDKGGSALLLDAAGNIKVKNAAGASALIESNGQIALTDASGASIVLSNNGTVNVNGTLAVSGDIIDLNNVHGSVQTLRAAYNSHVHPGVEAGGSNTGTTDDPVP
;
A
#
# COMPACT_ATOMS: atom_id res chain seq x y z
N MET A 1 -26.88 50.90 39.09
CA MET A 1 -27.05 49.81 38.14
C MET A 1 -27.56 48.60 38.88
N SER A 2 -28.68 47.99 38.48
CA SER A 2 -29.19 46.82 39.21
C SER A 2 -28.30 45.61 38.91
N ALA A 3 -28.23 44.63 39.80
CA ALA A 3 -27.47 43.39 39.61
C ALA A 3 -27.89 42.66 38.33
N ASP A 4 -29.16 42.74 37.94
CA ASP A 4 -29.69 42.15 36.71
C ASP A 4 -29.14 42.79 35.44
N HIS A 5 -28.95 44.12 35.44
CA HIS A 5 -28.30 44.80 34.31
C HIS A 5 -26.82 44.39 34.13
N LEU A 6 -26.10 44.24 35.23
CA LEU A 6 -24.71 43.78 35.20
C LEU A 6 -24.62 42.33 34.70
N LEU A 7 -25.51 41.46 35.21
CA LEU A 7 -25.57 40.05 34.83
C LEU A 7 -25.90 39.90 33.33
N ASN A 8 -26.86 40.68 32.81
CA ASN A 8 -27.20 40.63 31.37
C ASN A 8 -26.09 41.18 30.50
N ALA A 9 -25.39 42.26 30.92
CA ALA A 9 -24.24 42.77 30.21
C ALA A 9 -23.09 41.75 30.17
N LEU A 10 -22.85 41.04 31.27
CA LEU A 10 -21.85 39.98 31.35
C LEU A 10 -22.21 38.80 30.44
N LYS A 11 -23.49 38.34 30.45
CA LYS A 11 -23.96 37.28 29.55
C LYS A 11 -23.82 37.65 28.08
N LEU A 12 -24.17 38.88 27.70
CA LEU A 12 -24.01 39.38 26.33
C LEU A 12 -22.52 39.43 25.92
N HIS A 13 -21.66 39.89 26.82
CA HIS A 13 -20.22 39.93 26.56
C HIS A 13 -19.61 38.53 26.41
N MET A 14 -19.97 37.58 27.27
CA MET A 14 -19.57 36.19 27.18
C MET A 14 -20.06 35.54 25.87
N ALA A 15 -21.31 35.80 25.47
CA ALA A 15 -21.85 35.30 24.21
C ALA A 15 -21.14 35.87 22.98
N SER A 16 -20.77 37.17 23.04
CA SER A 16 -19.99 37.79 21.96
C SER A 16 -18.57 37.28 21.86
N MET A 17 -17.92 36.99 23.01
CA MET A 17 -16.61 36.37 23.04
C MET A 17 -16.64 34.91 22.50
N ASP A 18 -17.65 34.14 22.92
CA ASP A 18 -17.84 32.77 22.43
C ASP A 18 -18.11 32.71 20.91
N ALA A 19 -18.80 33.72 20.37
CA ALA A 19 -19.05 33.84 18.93
C ALA A 19 -17.83 34.24 18.12
N GLN A 20 -16.82 34.85 18.75
CA GLN A 20 -15.55 35.22 18.09
C GLN A 20 -14.50 34.09 18.10
N VAL A 21 -14.69 33.08 18.96
CA VAL A 21 -13.78 31.94 19.02
C VAL A 21 -14.13 30.97 17.93
N GLY A 22 -13.19 30.74 17.04
CA GLY A 22 -13.31 29.73 15.99
C GLY A 22 -13.48 28.36 16.61
N ARG A 23 -14.44 27.59 16.12
CA ARG A 23 -14.72 26.21 16.55
C ARG A 23 -14.26 25.22 15.49
N ALA A 24 -13.93 23.99 15.91
CA ALA A 24 -13.67 22.90 14.97
C ALA A 24 -14.87 22.69 14.04
N ARG A 25 -14.63 22.62 12.73
CA ARG A 25 -15.66 22.55 11.69
C ARG A 25 -15.36 21.49 10.66
N MET A 26 -16.43 20.78 10.25
CA MET A 26 -16.36 19.95 9.05
C MET A 26 -16.32 20.85 7.83
N SER A 27 -15.44 20.53 6.90
CA SER A 27 -15.17 21.32 5.70
C SER A 27 -14.96 20.39 4.50
N VAL A 28 -15.05 20.93 3.30
CA VAL A 28 -14.85 20.19 2.06
C VAL A 28 -13.63 20.73 1.33
N VAL A 29 -12.72 19.86 0.94
CA VAL A 29 -11.49 20.22 0.20
C VAL A 29 -11.86 20.82 -1.15
N GLN A 30 -11.39 22.03 -1.42
CA GLN A 30 -11.52 22.70 -2.71
C GLN A 30 -10.28 22.52 -3.58
N SER A 31 -9.09 22.66 -2.98
CA SER A 31 -7.81 22.49 -3.67
C SER A 31 -6.73 22.04 -2.68
N TYR A 32 -5.73 21.33 -3.20
CA TYR A 32 -4.58 20.84 -2.44
C TYR A 32 -3.29 21.17 -3.19
N ASP A 33 -2.28 21.64 -2.47
CA ASP A 33 -0.93 21.82 -3.00
C ASP A 33 0.00 20.74 -2.41
N PRO A 34 0.42 19.76 -3.23
CA PRO A 34 1.29 18.67 -2.78
C PRO A 34 2.72 19.12 -2.41
N ASN A 35 3.18 20.27 -2.92
CA ASN A 35 4.53 20.76 -2.65
C ASN A 35 4.67 21.36 -1.25
N SER A 36 3.62 22.04 -0.79
CA SER A 36 3.58 22.66 0.54
C SER A 36 2.85 21.83 1.59
N GLY A 37 2.09 20.78 1.18
CA GLY A 37 1.24 20.00 2.09
C GLY A 37 0.09 20.80 2.66
N THR A 38 -0.44 21.79 1.91
CA THR A 38 -1.52 22.67 2.34
C THR A 38 -2.76 22.51 1.48
N ALA A 39 -3.93 22.86 2.01
CA ALA A 39 -5.18 22.84 1.26
C ALA A 39 -6.03 24.08 1.52
N LYS A 40 -6.87 24.41 0.56
CA LYS A 40 -8.01 25.33 0.73
C LYS A 40 -9.28 24.51 0.87
N VAL A 41 -10.09 24.86 1.83
CA VAL A 41 -11.34 24.15 2.13
C VAL A 41 -12.52 25.11 2.22
N LEU A 42 -13.71 24.60 1.93
CA LEU A 42 -14.98 25.29 2.12
C LEU A 42 -15.53 24.89 3.49
N ILE A 43 -15.57 25.84 4.42
CA ILE A 43 -16.15 25.64 5.75
C ILE A 43 -17.66 25.51 5.62
N GLN A 44 -18.22 24.47 6.22
CA GLN A 44 -19.64 24.19 6.18
C GLN A 44 -20.35 24.68 7.46
N PRO A 45 -21.62 25.09 7.40
CA PRO A 45 -22.50 25.15 6.22
C PRO A 45 -22.37 26.43 5.39
N GLU A 46 -21.62 27.43 5.83
CA GLU A 46 -21.56 28.78 5.26
C GLU A 46 -20.93 28.81 3.86
N GLY A 47 -20.15 27.79 3.47
CA GLY A 47 -19.46 27.71 2.19
C GLY A 47 -18.30 28.75 2.04
N VAL A 48 -17.70 29.17 3.15
CA VAL A 48 -16.60 30.13 3.15
C VAL A 48 -15.30 29.43 2.81
N LEU A 49 -14.58 29.96 1.79
CA LEU A 49 -13.28 29.43 1.39
C LEU A 49 -12.18 29.98 2.32
N THR A 50 -11.36 29.06 2.84
CA THR A 50 -10.20 29.41 3.68
C THR A 50 -9.00 29.87 2.87
N SER A 51 -8.00 30.42 3.55
CA SER A 51 -6.63 30.50 3.07
C SER A 51 -6.01 29.09 2.91
N TRP A 52 -4.73 28.99 2.55
CA TRP A 52 -4.00 27.74 2.55
C TRP A 52 -3.73 27.28 3.97
N LEU A 53 -4.37 26.18 4.37
CA LEU A 53 -4.23 25.59 5.70
C LEU A 53 -3.28 24.37 5.64
N PRO A 54 -2.37 24.22 6.61
CA PRO A 54 -1.52 23.03 6.70
C PRO A 54 -2.35 21.78 7.00
N VAL A 55 -1.93 20.65 6.42
CA VAL A 55 -2.53 19.35 6.66
C VAL A 55 -1.65 18.57 7.61
N LEU A 56 -2.20 18.11 8.75
CA LEU A 56 -1.48 17.25 9.67
C LEU A 56 -1.20 15.89 9.04
N SER A 57 0.00 15.40 9.24
CA SER A 57 0.43 14.05 8.87
C SER A 57 0.86 13.28 10.12
N GLN A 58 0.76 11.96 10.06
CA GLN A 58 1.20 11.06 11.14
C GLN A 58 2.71 11.08 11.35
N SER A 59 3.48 11.40 10.31
CA SER A 59 4.93 11.45 10.35
C SER A 59 5.44 12.48 9.35
N VAL A 60 6.25 13.43 9.82
CA VAL A 60 6.80 14.52 9.02
C VAL A 60 8.29 14.65 9.33
N GLY A 61 9.11 14.69 8.29
CA GLY A 61 10.54 14.96 8.37
C GLY A 61 11.07 15.60 7.10
N ALA A 62 12.33 16.01 7.10
CA ALA A 62 12.98 16.59 5.93
C ALA A 62 13.17 15.53 4.84
N GLY A 63 12.23 15.46 3.89
CA GLY A 63 12.25 14.53 2.77
C GLY A 63 11.73 13.11 3.08
N TRP A 64 11.10 12.89 4.24
CA TRP A 64 10.48 11.61 4.58
C TRP A 64 9.20 11.81 5.40
N GLY A 65 8.31 10.83 5.38
CA GLY A 65 7.06 10.87 6.14
C GLY A 65 5.93 10.10 5.47
N VAL A 66 4.73 10.19 6.04
CA VAL A 66 3.50 9.66 5.44
C VAL A 66 2.79 10.79 4.71
N HIS A 67 2.81 10.75 3.38
CA HIS A 67 2.20 11.75 2.54
C HIS A 67 1.03 11.14 1.76
N THR A 68 -0.18 11.55 2.13
CA THR A 68 -1.43 11.14 1.47
C THR A 68 -2.15 12.40 0.98
N PRO A 69 -1.92 12.83 -0.27
CA PRO A 69 -2.53 14.01 -0.85
C PRO A 69 -4.05 14.02 -0.71
N LEU A 70 -4.62 15.20 -0.44
CA LEU A 70 -6.07 15.39 -0.40
C LEU A 70 -6.63 15.51 -1.82
N ALA A 71 -7.81 14.96 -2.06
CA ALA A 71 -8.57 15.17 -3.28
C ALA A 71 -9.70 16.17 -3.07
N GLY A 72 -10.04 16.91 -4.14
CA GLY A 72 -11.21 17.79 -4.11
C GLY A 72 -12.49 17.02 -3.77
N GLY A 73 -13.33 17.58 -2.93
CA GLY A 73 -14.57 16.98 -2.44
C GLY A 73 -14.43 16.13 -1.16
N GLU A 74 -13.21 15.82 -0.71
CA GLU A 74 -13.03 15.10 0.57
C GLU A 74 -13.52 15.94 1.75
N GLN A 75 -14.17 15.28 2.71
CA GLN A 75 -14.50 15.90 3.98
C GLN A 75 -13.32 15.87 4.93
N VAL A 76 -13.07 17.01 5.57
CA VAL A 76 -11.96 17.19 6.52
C VAL A 76 -12.44 17.94 7.75
N LEU A 77 -11.77 17.68 8.88
CA LEU A 77 -11.96 18.45 10.10
C LEU A 77 -10.91 19.56 10.15
N VAL A 78 -11.38 20.81 10.24
CA VAL A 78 -10.54 21.99 10.46
C VAL A 78 -10.59 22.38 11.92
N LEU A 79 -9.44 22.53 12.54
CA LEU A 79 -9.27 23.05 13.90
C LEU A 79 -8.66 24.46 13.82
N PRO A 80 -9.37 25.50 14.26
CA PRO A 80 -8.81 26.85 14.36
C PRO A 80 -7.64 26.91 15.35
N MET A 81 -6.59 27.61 14.99
CA MET A 81 -5.47 27.90 15.89
C MET A 81 -5.78 29.15 16.69
N GLU A 82 -5.64 29.07 18.01
CA GLU A 82 -5.91 30.19 18.94
C GLU A 82 -7.29 30.83 18.76
N GLY A 83 -8.27 30.08 18.23
CA GLY A 83 -9.62 30.59 17.98
C GLY A 83 -9.79 31.38 16.68
N ASP A 84 -8.73 31.53 15.89
CA ASP A 84 -8.77 32.22 14.60
C ASP A 84 -9.19 31.24 13.48
N ALA A 85 -10.33 31.54 12.83
CA ALA A 85 -10.86 30.72 11.74
C ALA A 85 -9.99 30.78 10.46
N ASP A 86 -9.26 31.88 10.25
CA ASP A 86 -8.39 32.08 9.09
C ASP A 86 -7.01 31.42 9.27
N ASN A 87 -6.69 31.03 10.51
CA ASN A 87 -5.43 30.40 10.89
C ASN A 87 -5.69 29.03 11.52
N GLY A 88 -6.16 28.09 10.71
CA GLY A 88 -6.51 26.75 11.14
C GLY A 88 -5.54 25.68 10.64
N VAL A 89 -5.75 24.46 11.10
CA VAL A 89 -5.06 23.25 10.64
C VAL A 89 -6.07 22.17 10.28
N ILE A 90 -5.81 21.44 9.20
CA ILE A 90 -6.61 20.27 8.81
C ILE A 90 -6.08 19.07 9.60
N VAL A 91 -6.92 18.56 10.52
CA VAL A 91 -6.53 17.50 11.47
C VAL A 91 -6.66 16.10 10.86
N GLY A 92 -7.63 15.91 9.96
CA GLY A 92 -7.88 14.60 9.34
C GLY A 92 -9.06 14.60 8.41
N ARG A 93 -9.30 13.43 7.81
CA ARG A 93 -10.39 13.14 6.88
C ARG A 93 -11.52 12.43 7.58
N ALA A 94 -12.74 12.63 7.08
CA ALA A 94 -13.92 11.88 7.48
C ALA A 94 -14.60 11.24 6.27
N TRP A 95 -15.09 10.02 6.43
CA TRP A 95 -15.96 9.40 5.45
C TRP A 95 -17.28 10.16 5.35
N SER A 96 -17.90 10.14 4.18
CA SER A 96 -19.16 10.79 3.90
C SER A 96 -20.03 9.89 3.01
N ASP A 97 -21.29 10.27 2.83
CA ASP A 97 -22.20 9.57 1.90
C ASP A 97 -21.67 9.56 0.45
N GLN A 98 -20.86 10.56 0.10
CA GLN A 98 -20.24 10.68 -1.23
C GLN A 98 -18.88 9.95 -1.31
N MET A 99 -18.19 9.79 -0.19
CA MET A 99 -16.87 9.15 -0.10
C MET A 99 -16.88 8.11 1.00
N GLN A 100 -17.39 6.94 0.68
CA GLN A 100 -17.51 5.82 1.61
C GLN A 100 -16.17 5.08 1.81
N PRO A 101 -16.01 4.36 2.93
CA PRO A 101 -14.87 3.47 3.13
C PRO A 101 -14.70 2.49 1.97
N PRO A 102 -13.45 2.20 1.54
CA PRO A 102 -13.22 1.29 0.44
C PRO A 102 -13.62 -0.14 0.81
N GLN A 103 -14.06 -0.90 -0.18
CA GLN A 103 -14.26 -2.33 -0.02
C GLN A 103 -12.92 -3.06 0.02
N ASN A 104 -12.89 -4.21 0.70
CA ASN A 104 -11.71 -5.03 0.78
C ASN A 104 -11.41 -5.71 -0.58
N PRO A 105 -10.33 -5.34 -1.28
CA PRO A 105 -10.01 -5.91 -2.58
C PRO A 105 -9.51 -7.36 -2.51
N PHE A 106 -9.22 -7.88 -1.31
CA PHE A 106 -8.84 -9.28 -1.10
C PHE A 106 -10.03 -10.19 -0.80
N GLY A 107 -11.25 -9.64 -0.82
CA GLY A 107 -12.49 -10.36 -0.52
C GLY A 107 -12.90 -10.27 0.95
N GLY A 108 -14.19 -10.48 1.21
CA GLY A 108 -14.77 -10.36 2.54
C GLY A 108 -14.91 -8.92 3.04
N THR A 109 -15.44 -8.77 4.24
CA THR A 109 -15.61 -7.47 4.90
C THR A 109 -14.39 -7.16 5.76
N LEU A 110 -13.92 -5.90 5.74
CA LEU A 110 -12.91 -5.44 6.69
C LEU A 110 -13.49 -5.47 8.10
N GLY A 111 -12.83 -6.18 8.99
CA GLY A 111 -13.19 -6.27 10.40
C GLY A 111 -12.26 -5.48 11.30
N ALA A 112 -12.52 -5.55 12.60
CA ALA A 112 -11.62 -5.01 13.61
C ALA A 112 -10.23 -5.67 13.53
N ALA A 113 -9.20 -4.96 13.99
CA ALA A 113 -7.80 -5.42 13.99
C ALA A 113 -7.19 -5.70 12.60
N GLN A 114 -7.73 -5.10 11.54
CA GLN A 114 -7.18 -5.13 10.19
C GLN A 114 -6.75 -3.73 9.74
N ILE A 115 -5.72 -3.66 8.92
CA ILE A 115 -5.27 -2.40 8.30
C ILE A 115 -5.26 -2.59 6.80
N LEU A 116 -6.04 -1.78 6.10
CA LEU A 116 -6.05 -1.72 4.64
C LEU A 116 -5.52 -0.36 4.17
N LEU A 117 -4.49 -0.38 3.35
CA LEU A 117 -4.08 0.74 2.51
C LEU A 117 -4.49 0.42 1.08
N LEU A 118 -5.30 1.27 0.48
CA LEU A 118 -5.80 1.10 -0.88
C LEU A 118 -5.69 2.43 -1.62
N ASP A 119 -5.04 2.44 -2.76
CA ASP A 119 -5.00 3.60 -3.64
C ASP A 119 -6.18 3.60 -4.63
N LYS A 120 -6.41 4.73 -5.28
CA LYS A 120 -7.45 4.88 -6.30
C LYS A 120 -7.19 4.00 -7.53
N GLY A 121 -5.93 3.62 -7.79
CA GLY A 121 -5.53 2.76 -8.90
C GLY A 121 -5.80 1.28 -8.66
N GLY A 122 -6.16 0.90 -7.42
CA GLY A 122 -6.48 -0.48 -7.05
C GLY A 122 -5.28 -1.28 -6.50
N SER A 123 -4.15 -0.60 -6.19
CA SER A 123 -3.04 -1.23 -5.47
C SER A 123 -3.34 -1.24 -3.98
N ALA A 124 -3.13 -2.37 -3.31
CA ALA A 124 -3.54 -2.57 -1.93
C ALA A 124 -2.49 -3.30 -1.09
N LEU A 125 -2.42 -2.90 0.18
CA LEU A 125 -1.74 -3.61 1.26
C LEU A 125 -2.74 -3.90 2.36
N LEU A 126 -2.87 -5.17 2.76
CA LEU A 126 -3.72 -5.60 3.87
C LEU A 126 -2.87 -6.33 4.91
N LEU A 127 -2.95 -5.88 6.16
CA LEU A 127 -2.56 -6.63 7.34
C LEU A 127 -3.84 -7.21 7.93
N ASP A 128 -4.03 -8.54 7.84
CA ASP A 128 -5.27 -9.16 8.30
C ASP A 128 -5.19 -9.65 9.75
N ALA A 129 -6.34 -9.94 10.35
CA ALA A 129 -6.43 -10.36 11.73
C ALA A 129 -5.86 -11.77 11.98
N ALA A 130 -5.59 -12.57 10.94
CA ALA A 130 -4.95 -13.87 11.03
C ALA A 130 -3.41 -13.78 11.02
N GLY A 131 -2.85 -12.57 10.87
CA GLY A 131 -1.41 -12.34 10.85
C GLY A 131 -0.79 -12.45 9.45
N ASN A 132 -1.61 -12.45 8.38
CA ASN A 132 -1.09 -12.44 7.02
C ASN A 132 -0.82 -11.01 6.53
N ILE A 133 0.19 -10.87 5.68
CA ILE A 133 0.49 -9.65 4.93
C ILE A 133 0.18 -9.91 3.46
N LYS A 134 -0.72 -9.13 2.89
CA LYS A 134 -1.19 -9.27 1.51
C LYS A 134 -0.95 -7.98 0.73
N VAL A 135 -0.28 -8.09 -0.39
CA VAL A 135 -0.07 -6.98 -1.33
C VAL A 135 -0.59 -7.39 -2.69
N LYS A 136 -1.27 -6.50 -3.37
CA LYS A 136 -1.63 -6.71 -4.78
C LYS A 136 -1.71 -5.40 -5.55
N ASN A 137 -1.59 -5.48 -6.86
CA ASN A 137 -1.90 -4.38 -7.77
C ASN A 137 -3.24 -4.61 -8.50
N ALA A 138 -3.68 -3.60 -9.25
CA ALA A 138 -4.91 -3.67 -10.03
C ALA A 138 -4.92 -4.77 -11.11
N ALA A 139 -3.75 -5.14 -11.65
CA ALA A 139 -3.61 -6.19 -12.66
C ALA A 139 -3.70 -7.62 -12.10
N GLY A 140 -3.68 -7.78 -10.77
CA GLY A 140 -3.79 -9.06 -10.10
C GLY A 140 -2.47 -9.69 -9.65
N ALA A 141 -1.30 -9.08 -9.97
CA ALA A 141 -0.04 -9.52 -9.40
C ALA A 141 -0.06 -9.30 -7.87
N SER A 142 0.45 -10.28 -7.11
CA SER A 142 0.32 -10.28 -5.65
C SER A 142 1.55 -10.85 -4.94
N ALA A 143 1.72 -10.42 -3.69
CA ALA A 143 2.61 -11.02 -2.73
C ALA A 143 1.82 -11.36 -1.46
N LEU A 144 2.00 -12.56 -0.93
CA LEU A 144 1.36 -13.06 0.26
C LEU A 144 2.42 -13.60 1.22
N ILE A 145 2.42 -13.10 2.44
CA ILE A 145 3.16 -13.70 3.55
C ILE A 145 2.12 -14.22 4.51
N GLU A 146 2.07 -15.53 4.66
CA GLU A 146 1.09 -16.19 5.53
C GLU A 146 1.62 -16.30 6.97
N SER A 147 0.70 -16.30 7.92
CA SER A 147 1.00 -16.45 9.35
C SER A 147 1.69 -17.78 9.69
N ASN A 148 1.58 -18.79 8.82
CA ASN A 148 2.27 -20.07 8.92
C ASN A 148 3.73 -20.03 8.43
N GLY A 149 4.21 -18.87 7.90
CA GLY A 149 5.55 -18.68 7.39
C GLY A 149 5.73 -18.94 5.88
N GLN A 150 4.68 -19.29 5.15
CA GLN A 150 4.73 -19.40 3.70
C GLN A 150 4.82 -18.02 3.04
N ILE A 151 5.58 -17.90 1.96
CA ILE A 151 5.65 -16.70 1.13
C ILE A 151 5.32 -17.10 -0.32
N ALA A 152 4.37 -16.38 -0.93
CA ALA A 152 3.99 -16.57 -2.32
C ALA A 152 4.07 -15.25 -3.09
N LEU A 153 4.70 -15.30 -4.27
CA LEU A 153 4.69 -14.22 -5.26
C LEU A 153 4.00 -14.76 -6.50
N THR A 154 2.98 -14.06 -6.96
CA THR A 154 2.17 -14.47 -8.12
C THR A 154 2.04 -13.31 -9.08
N ASP A 155 2.27 -13.53 -10.35
CA ASP A 155 2.03 -12.52 -11.38
C ASP A 155 0.57 -12.52 -11.85
N ALA A 156 0.21 -11.57 -12.71
CA ALA A 156 -1.16 -11.44 -13.23
C ALA A 156 -1.58 -12.61 -14.14
N SER A 157 -0.64 -13.41 -14.66
CA SER A 157 -0.91 -14.60 -15.52
C SER A 157 -1.06 -15.88 -14.72
N GLY A 158 -0.71 -15.86 -13.42
CA GLY A 158 -0.74 -17.01 -12.52
C GLY A 158 0.59 -17.74 -12.36
N ALA A 159 1.67 -17.29 -13.03
CA ALA A 159 3.00 -17.81 -12.72
C ALA A 159 3.40 -17.39 -11.30
N SER A 160 4.03 -18.29 -10.54
CA SER A 160 4.29 -18.04 -9.13
C SER A 160 5.59 -18.66 -8.62
N ILE A 161 6.12 -18.04 -7.55
CA ILE A 161 7.18 -18.59 -6.72
C ILE A 161 6.64 -18.71 -5.31
N VAL A 162 6.67 -19.91 -4.75
CA VAL A 162 6.17 -20.19 -3.39
C VAL A 162 7.31 -20.78 -2.56
N LEU A 163 7.68 -20.06 -1.50
CA LEU A 163 8.55 -20.56 -0.44
C LEU A 163 7.68 -21.21 0.62
N SER A 164 7.60 -22.52 0.60
CA SER A 164 6.85 -23.29 1.58
C SER A 164 7.60 -23.31 2.91
N ASN A 165 6.88 -23.32 4.01
CA ASN A 165 7.47 -23.33 5.36
C ASN A 165 8.20 -24.64 5.72
N ASN A 166 8.29 -25.59 4.80
CA ASN A 166 9.03 -26.87 4.92
C ASN A 166 10.40 -26.85 4.19
N GLY A 167 10.88 -25.66 3.76
CA GLY A 167 12.15 -25.50 3.06
C GLY A 167 12.11 -25.74 1.56
N THR A 168 10.93 -25.97 0.97
CA THR A 168 10.78 -26.15 -0.47
C THR A 168 10.48 -24.82 -1.17
N VAL A 169 11.12 -24.58 -2.31
CA VAL A 169 10.78 -23.49 -3.24
C VAL A 169 10.10 -24.09 -4.46
N ASN A 170 8.84 -23.75 -4.68
CA ASN A 170 8.07 -24.18 -5.85
C ASN A 170 8.01 -23.03 -6.85
N VAL A 171 8.33 -23.32 -8.10
CA VAL A 171 8.19 -22.41 -9.25
C VAL A 171 7.11 -22.97 -10.16
N ASN A 172 6.01 -22.23 -10.31
CA ASN A 172 4.94 -22.54 -11.25
C ASN A 172 5.05 -21.60 -12.44
N GLY A 173 5.47 -22.13 -13.59
CA GLY A 173 5.80 -21.39 -14.79
C GLY A 173 7.17 -21.78 -15.34
N THR A 174 7.66 -21.05 -16.33
CA THR A 174 9.00 -21.27 -16.89
C THR A 174 10.04 -20.51 -16.11
N LEU A 175 11.08 -21.21 -15.61
CA LEU A 175 12.24 -20.58 -14.99
C LEU A 175 13.33 -20.34 -16.04
N ALA A 176 13.53 -19.08 -16.44
CA ALA A 176 14.65 -18.67 -17.29
C ALA A 176 15.80 -18.18 -16.40
N VAL A 177 16.94 -18.84 -16.46
CA VAL A 177 18.13 -18.50 -15.69
C VAL A 177 19.21 -17.98 -16.65
N SER A 178 19.65 -16.73 -16.47
CA SER A 178 20.71 -16.11 -17.28
C SER A 178 22.12 -16.52 -16.85
N GLY A 179 22.27 -17.08 -15.65
CA GLY A 179 23.49 -17.63 -15.09
C GLY A 179 23.47 -19.16 -15.10
N ASP A 180 24.25 -19.75 -14.21
CA ASP A 180 24.28 -21.20 -14.00
C ASP A 180 23.44 -21.62 -12.80
N ILE A 181 23.00 -22.87 -12.77
CA ILE A 181 22.32 -23.48 -11.62
C ILE A 181 23.33 -24.39 -10.92
N ILE A 182 23.62 -24.09 -9.65
CA ILE A 182 24.59 -24.82 -8.84
C ILE A 182 23.85 -25.79 -7.91
N ASP A 183 24.23 -27.06 -8.00
CA ASP A 183 23.64 -28.13 -7.16
C ASP A 183 24.43 -28.28 -5.84
N LEU A 184 23.69 -28.48 -4.73
CA LEU A 184 24.24 -28.72 -3.38
C LEU A 184 25.41 -27.80 -3.02
N ASN A 185 25.25 -26.49 -3.21
CA ASN A 185 26.29 -25.51 -2.93
C ASN A 185 27.66 -25.86 -3.60
N ASN A 186 27.58 -26.32 -4.85
CA ASN A 186 28.73 -26.71 -5.68
C ASN A 186 29.40 -28.06 -5.32
N VAL A 187 28.78 -28.87 -4.48
CA VAL A 187 29.32 -30.23 -4.14
C VAL A 187 29.27 -31.14 -5.36
N HIS A 188 28.21 -31.05 -6.18
CA HIS A 188 28.02 -31.83 -7.38
C HIS A 188 28.27 -31.04 -8.67
N GLY A 189 28.74 -29.80 -8.58
CA GLY A 189 28.95 -28.91 -9.70
C GLY A 189 27.66 -28.20 -10.15
N SER A 190 27.67 -27.73 -11.39
CA SER A 190 26.56 -26.93 -11.93
C SER A 190 25.88 -27.66 -13.10
N VAL A 191 24.70 -27.21 -13.49
CA VAL A 191 24.00 -27.71 -14.69
C VAL A 191 24.88 -27.50 -15.95
N GLN A 192 25.67 -26.45 -16.03
CA GLN A 192 26.63 -26.23 -17.09
C GLN A 192 27.71 -27.34 -17.11
N THR A 193 28.26 -27.69 -15.93
CA THR A 193 29.23 -28.77 -15.78
C THR A 193 28.64 -30.12 -16.20
N LEU A 194 27.39 -30.40 -15.80
CA LEU A 194 26.65 -31.59 -16.18
C LEU A 194 26.47 -31.68 -17.70
N ARG A 195 26.07 -30.61 -18.35
CA ARG A 195 25.92 -30.52 -19.80
C ARG A 195 27.26 -30.76 -20.52
N ALA A 196 28.35 -30.17 -20.03
CA ALA A 196 29.68 -30.35 -20.58
C ALA A 196 30.13 -31.80 -20.45
N ALA A 197 29.94 -32.44 -19.28
CA ALA A 197 30.27 -33.85 -19.06
C ALA A 197 29.43 -34.78 -19.95
N TYR A 198 28.14 -34.49 -20.09
CA TYR A 198 27.24 -35.26 -20.97
C TYR A 198 27.68 -35.17 -22.43
N ASN A 199 28.03 -33.98 -22.94
CA ASN A 199 28.43 -33.77 -24.32
C ASN A 199 29.82 -34.36 -24.66
N SER A 200 30.65 -34.58 -23.64
CA SER A 200 32.02 -35.13 -23.81
C SER A 200 32.16 -36.58 -23.37
N HIS A 201 31.10 -37.22 -22.83
CA HIS A 201 31.21 -38.61 -22.38
C HIS A 201 31.42 -39.55 -23.54
N VAL A 202 32.24 -40.56 -23.32
CA VAL A 202 32.56 -41.61 -24.30
C VAL A 202 32.28 -42.98 -23.67
N HIS A 203 31.89 -43.95 -24.48
CA HIS A 203 31.69 -45.32 -24.04
C HIS A 203 32.94 -46.12 -24.37
N PRO A 204 33.79 -46.50 -23.37
CA PRO A 204 34.97 -47.33 -23.65
C PRO A 204 34.53 -48.74 -24.08
N GLY A 205 35.22 -49.31 -25.05
CA GLY A 205 34.99 -50.68 -25.54
C GLY A 205 34.01 -50.82 -26.71
N VAL A 206 33.56 -49.72 -27.27
CA VAL A 206 32.81 -49.72 -28.55
C VAL A 206 33.80 -49.49 -29.70
N GLU A 207 33.93 -50.49 -30.62
CA GLU A 207 34.70 -50.28 -31.83
C GLU A 207 34.07 -49.16 -32.67
N ALA A 208 34.91 -48.26 -33.22
CA ALA A 208 34.45 -47.18 -34.07
C ALA A 208 33.92 -47.80 -35.39
N GLY A 209 32.63 -48.05 -35.45
CA GLY A 209 31.91 -48.36 -36.68
C GLY A 209 31.69 -47.09 -37.49
N GLY A 210 31.74 -47.19 -38.82
CA GLY A 210 31.52 -46.06 -39.72
C GLY A 210 30.07 -45.55 -39.81
N SER A 211 29.18 -45.99 -38.90
CA SER A 211 27.81 -45.54 -38.81
C SER A 211 27.59 -44.93 -37.43
N ASN A 212 27.14 -43.72 -37.39
CA ASN A 212 26.62 -43.12 -36.14
C ASN A 212 25.46 -43.98 -35.62
N THR A 213 25.43 -44.22 -34.32
CA THR A 213 24.18 -44.66 -33.69
C THR A 213 23.16 -43.59 -34.01
N GLY A 214 22.00 -43.96 -34.57
CA GLY A 214 20.92 -43.04 -34.83
C GLY A 214 20.60 -42.19 -33.56
N THR A 215 20.17 -40.97 -33.78
CA THR A 215 19.61 -40.15 -32.67
C THR A 215 18.56 -41.00 -31.93
N THR A 216 18.61 -41.02 -30.63
CA THR A 216 17.55 -41.63 -29.83
C THR A 216 16.22 -41.07 -30.30
N ASP A 217 15.32 -41.94 -30.80
CA ASP A 217 13.97 -41.57 -31.23
C ASP A 217 13.06 -41.17 -30.08
N ASP A 218 13.61 -41.01 -28.87
CA ASP A 218 12.92 -40.67 -27.65
C ASP A 218 13.42 -39.28 -27.20
N PRO A 219 12.75 -38.15 -27.61
CA PRO A 219 13.07 -36.85 -27.10
C PRO A 219 12.77 -36.84 -25.60
N VAL A 220 13.79 -36.62 -24.79
CA VAL A 220 13.62 -36.38 -23.36
C VAL A 220 12.62 -35.22 -23.20
N PRO A 221 11.45 -35.43 -22.52
CA PRO A 221 10.41 -34.42 -22.35
C PRO A 221 10.88 -33.22 -21.57
#